data_a51d05cd9f4eef85ec184eee89413046
#
_entry.id   a51d05cd9f4eef85ec184eee89413046
#
_cell.length_a   1.000
_cell.length_b   1.000
_cell.length_c   1.000
_cell.angle_alpha   90.00
_cell.angle_beta   90.00
_cell.angle_gamma   90.00
#
_symmetry.space_group_name_H-M   'P 1'
#
loop_
_entity.id
_entity.type
_entity.pdbx_description
1 polymer ?
#
loop_
_entity_poly.entity_id
_entity_poly.type
_entity_poly.pdbx_seq_one_letter_code
_entity_poly.pdbx_strand_id
1 'polypeptide(L)'
;VTKANLIKVVSRRPWNADLKVIFWKIGESFKINSKKFATKSKGPDIYGKMYVDKKLAYIQRNENGGFRETADKRALEVGRGTDAYAAYSQGLLPPGHLDAMARRYAVKIFLSHWHHVYYEMHHGTPPPKPFVIEHLGHKEYVKPPHWVDGQVVCNC
;
A
#
# COMPACT_ATOMS: atom_id res chain seq x y z
N VAL A 1 5.22 -4.08 -38.28
CA VAL A 1 4.44 -3.49 -37.15
C VAL A 1 4.17 -2.05 -37.52
N THR A 2 2.90 -1.68 -37.76
CA THR A 2 2.55 -0.29 -38.10
C THR A 2 2.65 0.60 -36.87
N LYS A 3 2.96 1.90 -37.07
CA LYS A 3 3.04 2.90 -35.99
C LYS A 3 1.78 2.94 -35.12
N ALA A 4 0.59 2.73 -35.72
CA ALA A 4 -0.69 2.66 -35.02
C ALA A 4 -0.78 1.44 -34.10
N ASN A 5 -0.25 0.28 -34.48
CA ASN A 5 -0.21 -0.92 -33.66
C ASN A 5 0.78 -0.79 -32.51
N LEU A 6 1.92 -0.11 -32.75
CA LEU A 6 2.90 0.19 -31.70
C LEU A 6 2.30 1.12 -30.63
N ILE A 7 1.60 2.16 -31.05
CA ILE A 7 0.89 3.09 -30.13
C ILE A 7 -0.16 2.34 -29.32
N LYS A 8 -0.94 1.44 -29.93
CA LYS A 8 -1.92 0.60 -29.21
C LYS A 8 -1.28 -0.32 -28.19
N VAL A 9 -0.11 -0.89 -28.47
CA VAL A 9 0.62 -1.76 -27.53
C VAL A 9 1.20 -0.95 -26.37
N VAL A 10 1.80 0.21 -26.66
CA VAL A 10 2.39 1.10 -25.64
C VAL A 10 1.32 1.76 -24.76
N SER A 11 0.13 2.04 -25.30
CA SER A 11 -0.99 2.60 -24.52
C SER A 11 -1.73 1.56 -23.65
N ARG A 12 -1.47 0.26 -23.87
CA ARG A 12 -2.07 -0.80 -23.03
C ARG A 12 -1.46 -0.73 -21.63
N ARG A 13 -2.32 -0.45 -20.66
CA ARG A 13 -1.92 -0.47 -19.24
C ARG A 13 -1.46 -1.88 -18.87
N PRO A 14 -0.24 -2.07 -18.30
CA PRO A 14 0.30 -3.38 -17.97
C PRO A 14 -0.39 -4.04 -16.77
N TRP A 15 -1.49 -3.50 -16.29
CA TRP A 15 -2.24 -3.98 -15.12
C TRP A 15 -3.74 -4.01 -15.41
N ASN A 16 -4.45 -4.87 -14.69
CA ASN A 16 -5.91 -4.90 -14.70
C ASN A 16 -6.47 -3.65 -14.00
N ALA A 17 -7.20 -2.82 -14.75
CA ALA A 17 -7.74 -1.56 -14.26
C ALA A 17 -8.83 -1.76 -13.19
N ASP A 18 -9.65 -2.81 -13.33
CA ASP A 18 -10.75 -3.09 -12.41
C ASP A 18 -10.21 -3.56 -11.05
N LEU A 19 -9.21 -4.43 -11.05
CA LEU A 19 -8.52 -4.82 -9.81
C LEU A 19 -7.87 -3.61 -9.13
N LYS A 20 -7.30 -2.66 -9.88
CA LYS A 20 -6.75 -1.44 -9.31
C LYS A 20 -7.83 -0.63 -8.57
N VAL A 21 -9.04 -0.53 -9.13
CA VAL A 21 -10.18 0.16 -8.51
C VAL A 21 -10.62 -0.58 -7.25
N ILE A 22 -10.72 -1.91 -7.29
CA ILE A 22 -11.08 -2.72 -6.13
C ILE A 22 -10.07 -2.53 -4.99
N PHE A 23 -8.78 -2.60 -5.27
CA PHE A 23 -7.74 -2.40 -4.26
C PHE A 23 -7.73 -0.98 -3.69
N TRP A 24 -8.06 0.02 -4.51
CA TRP A 24 -8.24 1.38 -4.01
C TRP A 24 -9.42 1.48 -3.03
N LYS A 25 -10.57 0.84 -3.35
CA LYS A 25 -11.75 0.79 -2.47
C LYS A 25 -11.45 0.06 -1.15
N ILE A 26 -10.71 -1.04 -1.20
CA ILE A 26 -10.25 -1.75 0.00
C ILE A 26 -9.41 -0.82 0.88
N GLY A 27 -8.46 -0.09 0.30
CA GLY A 27 -7.64 0.88 1.03
C GLY A 27 -8.45 2.02 1.65
N GLU A 28 -9.49 2.52 0.97
CA GLU A 28 -10.42 3.50 1.52
C GLU A 28 -11.23 2.91 2.70
N SER A 29 -11.65 1.66 2.60
CA SER A 29 -12.34 0.97 3.69
C SER A 29 -11.47 0.90 4.96
N PHE A 30 -10.19 0.55 4.85
CA PHE A 30 -9.25 0.56 5.99
C PHE A 30 -9.11 1.94 6.61
N LYS A 31 -8.99 2.99 5.80
CA LYS A 31 -8.92 4.37 6.24
C LYS A 31 -10.20 4.84 6.97
N ILE A 32 -11.38 4.49 6.43
CA ILE A 32 -12.67 4.86 7.04
C ILE A 32 -12.86 4.12 8.35
N ASN A 33 -12.55 2.83 8.39
CA ASN A 33 -12.70 2.01 9.57
C ASN A 33 -11.73 2.44 10.69
N SER A 34 -10.48 2.77 10.36
CA SER A 34 -9.51 3.25 11.36
C SER A 34 -10.00 4.46 12.17
N LYS A 35 -10.81 5.33 11.57
CA LYS A 35 -11.45 6.47 12.25
C LYS A 35 -12.60 6.05 13.18
N LYS A 36 -13.34 5.01 12.80
CA LYS A 36 -14.50 4.51 13.56
C LYS A 36 -14.07 3.74 14.82
N PHE A 37 -12.93 3.05 14.78
CA PHE A 37 -12.43 2.26 15.89
C PHE A 37 -11.84 3.11 17.03
N ALA A 38 -11.42 4.34 16.75
CA ALA A 38 -11.05 5.29 17.79
C ALA A 38 -12.22 5.66 18.72
N THR A 39 -13.47 5.37 18.30
CA THR A 39 -14.69 5.80 18.98
C THR A 39 -15.62 4.67 19.44
N LYS A 40 -15.42 3.41 19.03
CA LYS A 40 -16.29 2.28 19.37
C LYS A 40 -15.50 0.99 19.58
N SER A 41 -15.76 0.31 20.68
CA SER A 41 -15.19 -0.97 21.14
C SER A 41 -15.57 -2.19 20.28
N LYS A 42 -15.34 -2.15 18.97
CA LYS A 42 -15.31 -3.33 18.11
C LYS A 42 -13.86 -3.63 17.82
N GLY A 43 -13.46 -4.87 18.01
CA GLY A 43 -12.09 -5.38 17.97
C GLY A 43 -11.13 -4.78 16.93
N PRO A 44 -9.83 -5.00 17.03
CA PRO A 44 -8.82 -4.22 16.32
C PRO A 44 -8.97 -4.38 14.81
N ASP A 45 -9.21 -3.26 14.10
CA ASP A 45 -9.01 -3.20 12.65
C ASP A 45 -7.51 -3.23 12.38
N ILE A 46 -6.97 -4.42 12.18
CA ILE A 46 -5.54 -4.66 11.98
C ILE A 46 -5.00 -3.84 10.82
N TYR A 47 -5.69 -3.82 9.69
CA TYR A 47 -5.23 -3.08 8.51
C TYR A 47 -5.45 -1.57 8.62
N GLY A 48 -6.50 -1.15 9.30
CA GLY A 48 -6.70 0.24 9.66
C GLY A 48 -5.62 0.76 10.60
N LYS A 49 -5.22 -0.04 11.59
CA LYS A 49 -4.07 0.28 12.46
C LYS A 49 -2.77 0.36 11.66
N MET A 50 -2.49 -0.62 10.80
CA MET A 50 -1.29 -0.60 9.93
C MET A 50 -1.26 0.65 9.03
N TYR A 51 -2.41 1.07 8.50
CA TYR A 51 -2.50 2.31 7.73
C TYR A 51 -2.14 3.52 8.57
N VAL A 52 -2.69 3.66 9.79
CA VAL A 52 -2.42 4.81 10.68
C VAL A 52 -0.95 4.85 11.09
N ASP A 53 -0.42 3.73 11.58
CA ASP A 53 0.97 3.63 12.04
C ASP A 53 1.95 3.99 10.89
N LYS A 54 1.66 3.47 9.69
CA LYS A 54 2.51 3.75 8.53
C LYS A 54 2.39 5.20 8.05
N LYS A 55 1.20 5.78 8.14
CA LYS A 55 0.99 7.19 7.80
C LYS A 55 1.77 8.11 8.73
N LEU A 56 1.72 7.86 10.04
CA LEU A 56 2.49 8.62 11.03
C LEU A 56 4.01 8.51 10.78
N ALA A 57 4.50 7.30 10.53
CA ALA A 57 5.91 7.08 10.18
C ALA A 57 6.32 7.82 8.88
N TYR A 58 5.44 7.90 7.89
CA TYR A 58 5.71 8.66 6.66
C TYR A 58 5.69 10.18 6.91
N ILE A 59 4.80 10.70 7.75
CA ILE A 59 4.77 12.11 8.14
C ILE A 59 6.09 12.47 8.81
N GLN A 60 6.50 11.73 9.82
CA GLN A 60 7.76 11.96 10.54
C GLN A 60 8.98 11.88 9.59
N ARG A 61 9.02 10.87 8.70
CA ARG A 61 10.09 10.76 7.70
C ARG A 61 10.11 11.94 6.73
N ASN A 62 8.94 12.46 6.36
CA ASN A 62 8.79 13.60 5.46
C ASN A 62 9.33 14.88 6.10
N GLU A 63 8.97 15.13 7.36
CA GLU A 63 9.46 16.26 8.16
C GLU A 63 11.00 16.23 8.31
N ASN A 64 11.56 15.03 8.45
CA ASN A 64 13.01 14.81 8.51
C ASN A 64 13.71 14.82 7.13
N GLY A 65 13.01 15.24 6.05
CA GLY A 65 13.59 15.35 4.71
C GLY A 65 13.82 14.01 3.99
N GLY A 66 13.34 12.89 4.54
CA GLY A 66 13.58 11.54 3.98
C GLY A 66 12.90 11.25 2.65
N PHE A 67 12.16 12.23 2.10
CA PHE A 67 11.52 12.15 0.77
C PHE A 67 11.93 13.28 -0.16
N ARG A 68 12.97 14.05 0.18
CA ARG A 68 13.40 15.23 -0.60
C ARG A 68 13.64 14.90 -2.06
N GLU A 69 14.41 13.88 -2.36
CA GLU A 69 14.68 13.47 -3.74
C GLU A 69 13.40 13.15 -4.53
N THR A 70 12.43 12.51 -3.85
CA THR A 70 11.13 12.20 -4.48
C THR A 70 10.31 13.47 -4.71
N ALA A 71 10.35 14.41 -3.77
CA ALA A 71 9.66 15.68 -3.88
C ALA A 71 10.25 16.51 -5.03
N ASP A 72 11.58 16.61 -5.13
CA ASP A 72 12.27 17.35 -6.18
C ASP A 72 11.91 16.81 -7.58
N LYS A 73 11.89 15.47 -7.75
CA LYS A 73 11.45 14.84 -9.00
C LYS A 73 9.99 15.19 -9.33
N ARG A 74 9.11 15.16 -8.34
CA ARG A 74 7.69 15.48 -8.53
C ARG A 74 7.43 16.96 -8.81
N ALA A 75 8.24 17.86 -8.27
CA ALA A 75 8.15 19.28 -8.56
C ALA A 75 8.32 19.58 -10.05
N LEU A 76 9.10 18.79 -10.78
CA LEU A 76 9.29 18.92 -12.24
C LEU A 76 8.10 18.45 -13.06
N GLU A 77 7.26 17.56 -12.50
CA GLU A 77 6.15 16.94 -13.20
C GLU A 77 4.81 17.66 -12.97
N VAL A 78 4.72 18.45 -11.91
CA VAL A 78 3.46 19.06 -11.45
C VAL A 78 3.40 20.53 -11.80
N GLY A 79 2.22 21.00 -12.21
CA GLY A 79 2.01 22.41 -12.54
C GLY A 79 2.26 23.36 -11.36
N ARG A 80 2.99 24.45 -11.60
CA ARG A 80 3.44 25.43 -10.58
C ARG A 80 2.32 26.11 -9.79
N GLY A 81 1.10 26.13 -10.31
CA GLY A 81 -0.08 26.72 -9.65
C GLY A 81 -0.87 25.78 -8.74
N THR A 82 -0.35 24.57 -8.45
CA THR A 82 -1.06 23.61 -7.62
C THR A 82 -0.56 23.58 -6.18
N ASP A 83 -1.46 23.27 -5.21
CA ASP A 83 -1.09 23.09 -3.81
C ASP A 83 -0.02 22.00 -3.63
N ALA A 84 -0.05 20.98 -4.50
CA ALA A 84 0.94 19.92 -4.49
C ALA A 84 2.33 20.43 -4.85
N TYR A 85 2.44 21.37 -5.82
CA TYR A 85 3.70 21.99 -6.19
C TYR A 85 4.30 22.78 -5.02
N ALA A 86 3.47 23.50 -4.26
CA ALA A 86 3.93 24.26 -3.10
C ALA A 86 4.66 23.40 -2.06
N ALA A 87 4.17 22.16 -1.83
CA ALA A 87 4.83 21.20 -0.95
C ALA A 87 6.10 20.62 -1.60
N TYR A 88 6.02 20.17 -2.85
CA TYR A 88 7.16 19.56 -3.54
C TYR A 88 8.34 20.53 -3.71
N SER A 89 8.08 21.81 -4.00
CA SER A 89 9.13 22.83 -4.12
C SER A 89 9.87 23.12 -2.81
N GLN A 90 9.29 22.73 -1.68
CA GLN A 90 9.94 22.78 -0.36
C GLN A 90 10.68 21.48 -0.01
N GLY A 91 10.73 20.51 -0.92
CA GLY A 91 11.32 19.19 -0.67
C GLY A 91 10.45 18.25 0.17
N LEU A 92 9.15 18.56 0.29
CA LEU A 92 8.19 17.78 1.07
C LEU A 92 7.13 17.12 0.18
N LEU A 93 6.65 15.96 0.60
CA LEU A 93 5.48 15.35 -0.03
C LEU A 93 4.19 15.93 0.56
N PRO A 94 3.19 16.29 -0.26
CA PRO A 94 1.92 16.79 0.23
C PRO A 94 1.15 15.71 1.02
N PRO A 95 0.28 16.10 1.97
CA PRO A 95 -0.46 15.15 2.83
C PRO A 95 -1.24 14.08 2.06
N GLY A 96 -1.82 14.42 0.92
CA GLY A 96 -2.54 13.47 0.05
C GLY A 96 -1.63 12.40 -0.54
N HIS A 97 -0.37 12.72 -0.82
CA HIS A 97 0.62 11.76 -1.30
C HIS A 97 0.99 10.76 -0.19
N LEU A 98 1.28 11.25 1.01
CA LEU A 98 1.59 10.42 2.18
C LEU A 98 0.42 9.48 2.53
N ASP A 99 -0.81 10.02 2.49
CA ASP A 99 -2.04 9.24 2.69
C ASP A 99 -2.17 8.11 1.67
N ALA A 100 -1.96 8.40 0.39
CA ALA A 100 -2.01 7.39 -0.67
C ALA A 100 -0.91 6.32 -0.53
N MET A 101 0.28 6.70 -0.06
CA MET A 101 1.37 5.75 0.23
C MET A 101 0.99 4.80 1.37
N ALA A 102 0.44 5.32 2.46
CA ALA A 102 0.04 4.53 3.62
C ALA A 102 -1.11 3.55 3.28
N ARG A 103 -2.11 4.00 2.50
CA ARG A 103 -3.18 3.12 2.00
C ARG A 103 -2.64 1.97 1.15
N ARG A 104 -1.76 2.28 0.19
CA ARG A 104 -1.13 1.24 -0.64
C ARG A 104 -0.32 0.24 0.18
N TYR A 105 0.34 0.69 1.24
CA TYR A 105 1.04 -0.20 2.16
C TYR A 105 0.09 -1.19 2.83
N ALA A 106 -0.98 -0.71 3.46
CA ALA A 106 -1.97 -1.55 4.14
C ALA A 106 -2.62 -2.57 3.17
N VAL A 107 -2.96 -2.14 1.95
CA VAL A 107 -3.52 -3.02 0.92
C VAL A 107 -2.51 -4.09 0.48
N LYS A 108 -1.23 -3.75 0.33
CA LYS A 108 -0.18 -4.73 -0.01
C LYS A 108 -0.04 -5.81 1.05
N ILE A 109 -0.07 -5.42 2.33
CA ILE A 109 -0.02 -6.39 3.44
C ILE A 109 -1.26 -7.27 3.45
N PHE A 110 -2.44 -6.68 3.29
CA PHE A 110 -3.69 -7.45 3.16
C PHE A 110 -3.63 -8.49 2.04
N LEU A 111 -3.18 -8.10 0.86
CA LEU A 111 -3.06 -9.00 -0.29
C LEU A 111 -2.01 -10.10 -0.06
N SER A 112 -0.92 -9.79 0.62
CA SER A 112 0.08 -10.79 1.02
C SER A 112 -0.52 -11.81 1.98
N HIS A 113 -1.29 -11.36 2.97
CA HIS A 113 -1.97 -12.24 3.91
C HIS A 113 -3.04 -13.09 3.23
N TRP A 114 -3.86 -12.47 2.38
CA TRP A 114 -4.89 -13.17 1.60
C TRP A 114 -4.26 -14.26 0.73
N HIS A 115 -3.17 -13.94 0.00
CA HIS A 115 -2.46 -14.92 -0.82
C HIS A 115 -1.88 -16.05 0.01
N HIS A 116 -1.29 -15.75 1.18
CA HIS A 116 -0.72 -16.76 2.06
C HIS A 116 -1.78 -17.76 2.52
N VAL A 117 -2.88 -17.27 3.09
CA VAL A 117 -3.98 -18.10 3.57
C VAL A 117 -4.60 -18.91 2.44
N TYR A 118 -4.91 -18.28 1.32
CA TYR A 118 -5.48 -18.95 0.14
C TYR A 118 -4.57 -20.06 -0.38
N TYR A 119 -3.27 -19.78 -0.51
CA TYR A 119 -2.29 -20.76 -1.00
C TYR A 119 -2.21 -21.97 -0.08
N GLU A 120 -2.08 -21.76 1.21
CA GLU A 120 -1.95 -22.81 2.20
C GLU A 120 -3.22 -23.66 2.30
N MET A 121 -4.40 -23.05 2.21
CA MET A 121 -5.68 -23.78 2.16
C MET A 121 -5.79 -24.70 0.93
N HIS A 122 -5.24 -24.29 -0.21
CA HIS A 122 -5.35 -25.07 -1.46
C HIS A 122 -4.23 -26.09 -1.65
N HIS A 123 -3.04 -25.82 -1.14
CA HIS A 123 -1.86 -26.65 -1.37
C HIS A 123 -1.40 -27.42 -0.13
N GLY A 124 -1.95 -27.12 1.05
CA GLY A 124 -1.53 -27.73 2.32
C GLY A 124 -0.11 -27.38 2.78
N THR A 125 0.54 -26.43 2.09
CA THR A 125 1.89 -25.98 2.39
C THR A 125 1.98 -24.46 2.32
N PRO A 126 2.87 -23.81 3.12
CA PRO A 126 3.06 -22.38 3.02
C PRO A 126 3.49 -21.92 1.62
N PRO A 127 3.10 -20.73 1.18
CA PRO A 127 3.51 -20.19 -0.11
C PRO A 127 5.02 -19.95 -0.15
N PRO A 128 5.63 -19.92 -1.36
CA PRO A 128 7.01 -19.50 -1.52
C PRO A 128 7.20 -18.08 -0.96
N LYS A 129 8.42 -17.79 -0.53
CA LYS A 129 8.74 -16.46 0.01
C LYS A 129 8.40 -15.37 -1.00
N PRO A 130 7.79 -14.25 -0.57
CA PRO A 130 7.53 -13.13 -1.45
C PRO A 130 8.81 -12.64 -2.15
N PHE A 131 8.72 -12.30 -3.43
CA PHE A 131 9.84 -11.84 -4.25
C PHE A 131 10.65 -10.71 -3.59
N VAL A 132 9.97 -9.78 -2.91
CA VAL A 132 10.62 -8.66 -2.21
C VAL A 132 11.51 -9.10 -1.05
N ILE A 133 11.22 -10.25 -0.43
CA ILE A 133 12.01 -10.82 0.66
C ILE A 133 13.16 -11.63 0.08
N GLU A 134 12.87 -12.45 -0.93
CA GLU A 134 13.85 -13.36 -1.50
C GLU A 134 14.91 -12.65 -2.33
N HIS A 135 14.49 -11.62 -3.12
CA HIS A 135 15.38 -10.98 -4.10
C HIS A 135 15.71 -9.51 -3.81
N LEU A 136 14.90 -8.80 -3.04
CA LEU A 136 15.10 -7.37 -2.77
C LEU A 136 15.58 -7.06 -1.35
N GLY A 137 15.97 -8.08 -0.57
CA GLY A 137 16.60 -7.92 0.75
C GLY A 137 15.67 -7.40 1.85
N HIS A 138 14.35 -7.43 1.67
CA HIS A 138 13.43 -7.14 2.76
C HIS A 138 13.51 -8.23 3.83
N LYS A 139 13.78 -7.84 5.07
CA LYS A 139 14.02 -8.79 6.17
C LYS A 139 12.76 -9.23 6.90
N GLU A 140 11.70 -8.42 6.86
CA GLU A 140 10.50 -8.63 7.66
C GLU A 140 9.35 -9.17 6.81
N TYR A 141 8.91 -10.38 7.15
CA TYR A 141 7.66 -10.94 6.65
C TYR A 141 6.57 -10.75 7.72
N VAL A 142 5.54 -10.01 7.39
CA VAL A 142 4.36 -9.84 8.24
C VAL A 142 3.45 -11.04 8.02
N LYS A 143 3.34 -11.92 9.01
CA LYS A 143 2.48 -13.11 8.94
C LYS A 143 0.99 -12.71 8.99
N PRO A 144 0.10 -13.51 8.36
CA PRO A 144 -1.33 -13.31 8.49
C PRO A 144 -1.76 -13.36 9.96
N PRO A 145 -2.57 -12.41 10.43
CA PRO A 145 -3.12 -12.46 11.80
C PRO A 145 -4.10 -13.62 11.92
N HIS A 146 -4.15 -14.22 13.09
CA HIS A 146 -5.05 -15.34 13.41
C HIS A 146 -4.93 -16.57 12.49
N TRP A 147 -3.80 -16.75 11.84
CA TRP A 147 -3.54 -17.90 10.98
C TRP A 147 -2.21 -18.55 11.38
N VAL A 148 -2.25 -19.80 11.80
CA VAL A 148 -1.07 -20.58 12.19
C VAL A 148 -1.25 -22.01 11.67
N ASP A 149 -0.26 -22.50 10.94
CA ASP A 149 -0.16 -23.87 10.44
C ASP A 149 -1.44 -24.39 9.77
N GLY A 150 -2.02 -23.58 8.88
CA GLY A 150 -3.22 -23.95 8.13
C GLY A 150 -4.54 -23.83 8.89
N GLN A 151 -4.54 -23.26 10.09
CA GLN A 151 -5.72 -23.13 10.94
C GLN A 151 -5.97 -21.69 11.43
N VAL A 152 -7.26 -21.38 11.60
CA VAL A 152 -7.64 -20.10 12.22
C VAL A 152 -7.47 -20.21 13.75
N VAL A 153 -6.60 -19.37 14.31
CA VAL A 153 -6.43 -19.25 15.76
C VAL A 153 -7.19 -18.01 16.24
N CYS A 154 -8.35 -18.23 16.86
CA CYS A 154 -9.07 -17.16 17.53
C CYS A 154 -8.44 -16.91 18.91
N ASN A 155 -7.77 -15.77 19.05
CA ASN A 155 -7.52 -15.20 20.38
C ASN A 155 -8.78 -14.41 20.77
N CYS A 156 -9.78 -15.10 21.31
CA CYS A 156 -10.93 -14.46 21.95
C CYS A 156 -10.54 -13.91 23.31
#